data_71fc47a491f84cb29af3c7b5c5e8635a
#
_entry.id   71fc47a491f84cb29af3c7b5c5e8635a
#
_cell.length_a   1.000
_cell.length_b   1.000
_cell.length_c   1.000
_cell.angle_alpha   90.00
_cell.angle_beta   90.00
_cell.angle_gamma   90.00
#
_symmetry.space_group_name_H-M   'P 1'
#
loop_
_entity.id
_entity.type
_entity.pdbx_description
1 polymer ?
#
loop_
_entity_poly.entity_id
_entity_poly.type
_entity_poly.pdbx_seq_one_letter_code
_entity_poly.pdbx_strand_id
1 'polypeptide(L)'
;VIKKEKLLLRRNHRLTNIRKNYLNQTISEIINRKPRFICIEDLNVSGMMKNRHLSKAVQEQGFFWFRKQLEYKCGDKGIQLIVADQFYPSSKLCSCCGNIKKDLKLSDRIYRCECGNMIDRDFQASVNLKAYGERFAS
;
A
#
# COMPACT_ATOMS: atom_id res chain seq x y z
N VAL A 1 8.08 29.68 24.69
CA VAL A 1 8.29 28.25 24.44
C VAL A 1 6.96 27.54 24.42
N ILE A 2 6.17 27.59 25.49
CA ILE A 2 4.88 26.87 25.61
C ILE A 2 3.87 27.21 24.49
N LYS A 3 3.80 28.48 24.06
CA LYS A 3 2.91 28.87 22.94
C LYS A 3 3.33 28.28 21.60
N LYS A 4 4.62 28.20 21.33
CA LYS A 4 5.16 27.60 20.10
C LYS A 4 4.92 26.08 20.08
N GLU A 5 5.11 25.41 21.19
CA GLU A 5 4.84 23.97 21.34
C GLU A 5 3.37 23.64 21.13
N LYS A 6 2.46 24.40 21.73
CA LYS A 6 1.01 24.25 21.52
C LYS A 6 0.61 24.44 20.06
N LEU A 7 1.21 25.42 19.38
CA LEU A 7 0.95 25.66 17.97
C LEU A 7 1.44 24.51 17.10
N LEU A 8 2.62 23.97 17.38
CA LEU A 8 3.19 22.83 16.68
C LEU A 8 2.30 21.57 16.85
N LEU A 9 1.87 21.29 18.07
CA LEU A 9 0.97 20.19 18.37
C LEU A 9 -0.37 20.31 17.60
N ARG A 10 -0.96 21.50 17.55
CA ARG A 10 -2.19 21.76 16.79
C ARG A 10 -1.99 21.53 15.30
N ARG A 11 -0.88 21.97 14.73
CA ARG A 11 -0.55 21.76 13.31
C ARG A 11 -0.35 20.27 13.00
N ASN A 12 0.37 19.56 13.83
CA ASN A 12 0.59 18.12 13.67
C ASN A 12 -0.72 17.35 13.77
N HIS A 13 -1.58 17.69 14.73
CA HIS A 13 -2.91 17.08 14.86
C HIS A 13 -3.78 17.33 13.62
N ARG A 14 -3.75 18.56 13.10
CA ARG A 14 -4.48 18.91 11.86
C ARG A 14 -3.98 18.09 10.66
N LEU A 15 -2.68 17.96 10.48
CA LEU A 15 -2.09 17.14 9.41
C LEU A 15 -2.48 15.67 9.53
N THR A 16 -2.45 15.13 10.73
CA THR A 16 -2.90 13.76 11.01
C THR A 16 -4.37 13.55 10.62
N ASN A 17 -5.23 14.50 10.98
CA ASN A 17 -6.66 14.42 10.65
C ASN A 17 -6.90 14.53 9.14
N ILE A 18 -6.18 15.40 8.43
CA ILE A 18 -6.25 15.51 6.97
C ILE A 18 -5.86 14.19 6.30
N ARG A 19 -4.76 13.57 6.74
CA ARG A 19 -4.31 12.27 6.23
C ARG A 19 -5.34 11.16 6.47
N LYS A 20 -5.87 11.06 7.68
CA LYS A 20 -6.91 10.10 8.04
C LYS A 20 -8.17 10.28 7.21
N ASN A 21 -8.60 11.52 7.00
CA ASN A 21 -9.76 11.83 6.19
C ASN A 21 -9.55 11.42 4.72
N TYR A 22 -8.39 11.72 4.15
CA TYR A 22 -8.02 11.30 2.80
C TYR A 22 -8.04 9.77 2.66
N LEU A 23 -7.43 9.05 3.61
CA LEU A 23 -7.40 7.59 3.60
C LEU A 23 -8.80 6.99 3.76
N ASN A 24 -9.64 7.56 4.62
CA ASN A 24 -11.04 7.16 4.78
C ASN A 24 -11.85 7.34 3.50
N GLN A 25 -11.67 8.45 2.81
CA GLN A 25 -12.33 8.68 1.51
C GLN A 25 -11.88 7.66 0.47
N THR A 26 -10.58 7.39 0.38
CA THR A 26 -10.02 6.37 -0.52
C THR A 26 -10.59 4.99 -0.22
N ILE A 27 -10.63 4.59 1.03
CA ILE A 27 -11.22 3.31 1.45
C ILE A 27 -12.70 3.25 1.06
N SER A 28 -13.45 4.31 1.32
CA SER A 28 -14.88 4.38 0.98
C SER A 28 -15.12 4.25 -0.52
N GLU A 29 -14.31 4.89 -1.35
CA GLU A 29 -14.39 4.77 -2.80
C GLU A 29 -14.14 3.34 -3.28
N ILE A 30 -13.14 2.67 -2.72
CA ILE A 30 -12.85 1.27 -3.04
C ILE A 30 -14.01 0.36 -2.62
N ILE A 31 -14.50 0.50 -1.40
CA ILE A 31 -15.60 -0.31 -0.85
C ILE A 31 -16.90 -0.10 -1.62
N ASN A 32 -17.19 1.14 -2.03
CA ASN A 32 -18.40 1.47 -2.79
C ASN A 32 -18.44 0.83 -4.19
N ARG A 33 -17.29 0.45 -4.74
CA ARG A 33 -17.24 -0.33 -5.98
C ARG A 33 -17.64 -1.78 -5.80
N LYS A 34 -17.90 -2.23 -4.57
CA LYS A 34 -18.33 -3.58 -4.20
C LYS A 34 -17.46 -4.69 -4.80
N PRO A 35 -16.12 -4.66 -4.61
CA PRO A 35 -15.26 -5.72 -5.11
C PRO A 35 -15.54 -7.02 -4.36
N ARG A 36 -15.32 -8.15 -5.04
CA ARG A 36 -15.42 -9.48 -4.39
C ARG A 36 -14.31 -9.68 -3.36
N PHE A 37 -13.13 -9.21 -3.66
CA PHE A 37 -11.98 -9.23 -2.77
C PHE A 37 -11.10 -8.00 -2.99
N ILE A 38 -10.26 -7.69 -2.00
CA ILE A 38 -9.20 -6.69 -2.09
C ILE A 38 -7.90 -7.40 -1.71
N CYS A 39 -6.86 -7.28 -2.53
CA CYS A 39 -5.55 -7.82 -2.23
C CYS A 39 -4.57 -6.68 -2.00
N ILE A 40 -3.86 -6.71 -0.89
CA ILE A 40 -2.86 -5.72 -0.51
C ILE A 40 -1.51 -6.38 -0.22
N GLU A 41 -0.45 -5.61 -0.31
CA GLU A 41 0.88 -6.03 0.09
C GLU A 41 1.01 -6.05 1.61
N ASP A 42 1.85 -6.97 2.11
CA ASP A 42 2.31 -6.96 3.49
C ASP A 42 3.61 -6.14 3.57
N LEU A 43 3.46 -4.82 3.74
CA LEU A 43 4.59 -3.89 3.72
C LEU A 43 5.37 -3.93 5.04
N ASN A 44 6.66 -4.25 4.95
CA ASN A 44 7.60 -4.05 6.05
C ASN A 44 8.16 -2.62 6.01
N VAL A 45 7.40 -1.65 6.51
CA VAL A 45 7.79 -0.23 6.51
C VAL A 45 9.05 0.00 7.32
N SER A 46 9.26 -0.73 8.42
CA SER A 46 10.46 -0.58 9.25
C SER A 46 11.75 -1.01 8.54
N GLY A 47 11.69 -2.01 7.68
CA GLY A 47 12.82 -2.41 6.84
C GLY A 47 13.14 -1.43 5.71
N MET A 48 12.14 -0.73 5.20
CA MET A 48 12.28 0.20 4.07
C MET A 48 12.88 1.56 4.45
N MET A 49 12.82 1.97 5.72
CA MET A 49 13.12 3.34 6.16
C MET A 49 14.19 3.42 7.25
N LYS A 50 15.22 2.60 7.16
CA LYS A 50 16.27 2.46 8.20
C LYS A 50 16.94 3.76 8.66
N ASN A 51 16.89 4.85 7.88
CA ASN A 51 17.67 6.07 8.11
C ASN A 51 16.86 7.35 8.41
N ARG A 52 15.53 7.27 8.65
CA ARG A 52 14.68 8.45 8.85
C ARG A 52 13.69 8.24 10.01
N HIS A 53 14.16 8.43 11.23
CA HIS A 53 13.44 8.05 12.44
C HIS A 53 12.04 8.67 12.62
N LEU A 54 11.84 9.97 12.34
CA LEU A 54 10.55 10.65 12.55
C LEU A 54 9.53 10.40 11.44
N SER A 55 9.97 10.46 10.20
CA SER A 55 9.10 10.17 9.05
C SER A 55 8.69 8.72 8.99
N LYS A 56 9.56 7.82 9.46
CA LYS A 56 9.29 6.39 9.61
C LYS A 56 8.11 6.10 10.52
N ALA A 57 8.14 6.61 11.77
CA ALA A 57 7.06 6.37 12.74
C ALA A 57 5.70 6.86 12.23
N VAL A 58 5.66 8.03 11.59
CA VAL A 58 4.44 8.59 11.02
C VAL A 58 3.92 7.74 9.86
N GLN A 59 4.79 7.25 8.99
CA GLN A 59 4.38 6.41 7.86
C GLN A 59 3.95 5.02 8.32
N GLU A 60 4.65 4.40 9.26
CA GLU A 60 4.25 3.12 9.87
C GLU A 60 2.84 3.20 10.48
N GLN A 61 2.57 4.26 11.23
CA GLN A 61 1.24 4.50 11.82
C GLN A 61 0.17 4.69 10.74
N GLY A 62 0.50 5.40 9.65
CA GLY A 62 -0.42 5.62 8.53
C GLY A 62 -0.78 4.33 7.81
N PHE A 63 0.18 3.46 7.51
CA PHE A 63 -0.05 2.15 6.90
C PHE A 63 -0.80 1.20 7.82
N PHE A 64 -0.43 1.15 9.09
CA PHE A 64 -1.11 0.33 10.08
C PHE A 64 -2.58 0.75 10.23
N TRP A 65 -2.83 2.04 10.35
CA TRP A 65 -4.19 2.58 10.46
C TRP A 65 -5.02 2.31 9.21
N PHE A 66 -4.44 2.50 8.02
CA PHE A 66 -5.09 2.20 6.73
C PHE A 66 -5.52 0.73 6.66
N ARG A 67 -4.60 -0.18 6.97
CA ARG A 67 -4.87 -1.62 7.00
C ARG A 67 -5.98 -1.98 7.99
N LYS A 68 -5.93 -1.43 9.20
CA LYS A 68 -6.97 -1.65 10.22
C LYS A 68 -8.35 -1.17 9.79
N GLN A 69 -8.43 0.01 9.20
CA GLN A 69 -9.69 0.56 8.69
C GLN A 69 -10.21 -0.25 7.51
N LEU A 70 -9.33 -0.70 6.64
CA LEU A 70 -9.70 -1.54 5.51
C LEU A 70 -10.21 -2.90 5.99
N GLU A 71 -9.55 -3.55 6.93
CA GLU A 71 -9.99 -4.79 7.58
C GLU A 71 -11.40 -4.65 8.17
N TYR A 72 -11.62 -3.58 8.93
CA TYR A 72 -12.91 -3.32 9.57
C TYR A 72 -14.02 -3.14 8.52
N LYS A 73 -13.82 -2.30 7.52
CA LYS A 73 -14.83 -2.03 6.50
C LYS A 73 -15.07 -3.20 5.56
N CYS A 74 -14.06 -3.96 5.22
CA CYS A 74 -14.20 -5.20 4.47
C CYS A 74 -15.04 -6.23 5.24
N GLY A 75 -14.76 -6.41 6.53
CA GLY A 75 -15.54 -7.29 7.40
C GLY A 75 -17.00 -6.88 7.49
N ASP A 76 -17.28 -5.58 7.62
CA ASP A 76 -18.64 -5.03 7.67
C ASP A 76 -19.44 -5.25 6.37
N LYS A 77 -18.76 -5.18 5.21
CA LYS A 77 -19.38 -5.30 3.89
C LYS A 77 -19.30 -6.69 3.26
N GLY A 78 -18.72 -7.67 3.96
CA GLY A 78 -18.54 -9.01 3.43
C GLY A 78 -17.54 -9.10 2.27
N ILE A 79 -16.59 -8.19 2.19
CA ILE A 79 -15.51 -8.18 1.20
C ILE A 79 -14.32 -8.93 1.79
N GLN A 80 -13.78 -9.88 1.05
CA GLN A 80 -12.59 -10.62 1.46
C GLN A 80 -11.35 -9.74 1.32
N LEU A 81 -10.59 -9.54 2.42
CA LEU A 81 -9.29 -8.89 2.38
C LEU A 81 -8.19 -9.94 2.37
N ILE A 82 -7.35 -9.90 1.35
CA ILE A 82 -6.22 -10.81 1.17
C ILE A 82 -4.94 -10.01 1.33
N VAL A 83 -4.08 -10.44 2.25
CA VAL A 83 -2.74 -9.87 2.41
C VAL A 83 -1.75 -10.80 1.74
N ALA A 84 -1.08 -10.32 0.69
CA ALA A 84 -0.09 -11.09 -0.02
C ALA A 84 1.09 -11.43 0.89
N ASP A 85 1.77 -12.54 0.61
CA ASP A 85 2.96 -12.93 1.34
C ASP A 85 4.01 -11.80 1.32
N GLN A 86 4.68 -11.57 2.44
CA GLN A 86 5.69 -10.53 2.61
C GLN A 86 6.77 -10.56 1.53
N PHE A 87 7.14 -11.75 1.06
CA PHE A 87 8.18 -11.95 0.05
C PHE A 87 7.67 -12.04 -1.38
N TYR A 88 6.36 -11.90 -1.59
CA TYR A 88 5.79 -11.89 -2.93
C TYR A 88 6.33 -10.68 -3.73
N PRO A 89 7.03 -10.91 -4.86
CA PRO A 89 7.73 -9.86 -5.58
C PRO A 89 6.81 -9.11 -6.54
N SER A 90 5.74 -8.49 -6.05
CA SER A 90 4.69 -7.88 -6.85
C SER A 90 5.20 -6.87 -7.87
N SER A 91 6.17 -6.03 -7.49
CA SER A 91 6.76 -5.01 -8.37
C SER A 91 7.86 -5.54 -9.28
N LYS A 92 8.44 -6.68 -8.98
CA LYS A 92 9.55 -7.29 -9.73
C LYS A 92 9.12 -8.39 -10.69
N LEU A 93 7.92 -8.90 -10.53
CA LEU A 93 7.34 -9.96 -11.35
C LEU A 93 6.76 -9.37 -12.65
N CYS A 94 7.17 -9.92 -13.78
CA CYS A 94 6.56 -9.56 -15.07
C CYS A 94 5.15 -10.12 -15.16
N SER A 95 4.17 -9.27 -15.36
CA SER A 95 2.77 -9.68 -15.49
C SER A 95 2.46 -10.42 -16.79
N CYS A 96 3.35 -10.36 -17.78
CA CYS A 96 3.19 -11.04 -19.06
C CYS A 96 3.85 -12.42 -19.08
N CYS A 97 5.14 -12.53 -18.71
CA CYS A 97 5.91 -13.76 -18.84
C CYS A 97 6.25 -14.45 -17.52
N GLY A 98 5.99 -13.81 -16.38
CA GLY A 98 6.29 -14.34 -15.05
C GLY A 98 7.77 -14.28 -14.64
N ASN A 99 8.63 -13.64 -15.43
CA ASN A 99 10.03 -13.46 -15.07
C ASN A 99 10.20 -12.48 -13.92
N ILE A 100 11.16 -12.74 -13.03
CA ILE A 100 11.46 -11.87 -11.88
C ILE A 100 12.70 -11.05 -12.15
N LYS A 101 12.56 -9.73 -12.16
CA LYS A 101 13.65 -8.78 -12.35
C LYS A 101 14.29 -8.42 -11.01
N LYS A 102 15.35 -9.12 -10.62
CA LYS A 102 15.99 -8.97 -9.32
C LYS A 102 16.71 -7.63 -9.13
N ASP A 103 17.18 -7.02 -10.22
CA ASP A 103 17.96 -5.78 -10.23
C ASP A 103 17.10 -4.50 -10.30
N LEU A 104 15.78 -4.62 -10.22
CA LEU A 104 14.87 -3.47 -10.20
C LEU A 104 15.11 -2.61 -8.96
N LYS A 105 15.41 -1.32 -9.18
CA LYS A 105 15.64 -0.33 -8.13
C LYS A 105 14.33 0.35 -7.72
N LEU A 106 14.28 0.85 -6.48
CA LEU A 106 13.15 1.63 -5.98
C LEU A 106 12.91 2.92 -6.78
N SER A 107 13.97 3.48 -7.39
CA SER A 107 13.89 4.65 -8.27
C SER A 107 13.34 4.35 -9.66
N ASP A 108 13.30 3.09 -10.07
CA ASP A 108 12.80 2.69 -11.37
C ASP A 108 11.26 2.79 -11.39
N ARG A 109 10.75 3.72 -12.18
CA ARG A 109 9.29 3.94 -12.34
C ARG A 109 8.69 3.05 -13.40
N ILE A 110 9.46 2.71 -14.42
CA ILE A 110 9.04 1.88 -15.55
C ILE A 110 9.70 0.52 -15.43
N TYR A 111 8.89 -0.52 -15.50
CA TYR A 111 9.34 -1.89 -15.59
C TYR A 111 9.55 -2.28 -17.05
N ARG A 112 10.73 -2.76 -17.38
CA ARG A 112 11.08 -3.25 -18.73
C ARG A 112 11.52 -4.70 -18.64
N CYS A 113 10.85 -5.58 -19.38
CA CYS A 113 11.15 -6.99 -19.42
C CYS A 113 11.74 -7.38 -20.80
N GLU A 114 12.59 -8.38 -20.83
CA GLU A 114 13.14 -8.95 -22.07
C GLU A 114 12.05 -9.52 -22.99
N CYS A 115 10.89 -9.92 -22.43
CA CYS A 115 9.74 -10.35 -23.23
C CYS A 115 9.05 -9.23 -24.03
N GLY A 116 9.49 -7.98 -23.87
CA GLY A 116 8.93 -6.80 -24.51
C GLY A 116 7.91 -6.04 -23.66
N ASN A 117 7.53 -6.55 -22.50
CA ASN A 117 6.61 -5.86 -21.59
C ASN A 117 7.27 -4.59 -21.04
N MET A 118 6.61 -3.46 -21.22
CA MET A 118 7.00 -2.16 -20.70
C MET A 118 5.78 -1.52 -20.03
N ILE A 119 5.83 -1.33 -18.73
CA ILE A 119 4.67 -0.96 -17.93
C ILE A 119 5.13 -0.11 -16.74
N ASP A 120 4.25 0.78 -16.24
CA ASP A 120 4.46 1.43 -14.96
C ASP A 120 4.62 0.37 -13.85
N ARG A 121 5.64 0.54 -13.01
CA ARG A 121 5.98 -0.44 -11.97
C ARG A 121 4.84 -0.64 -10.97
N ASP A 122 4.23 0.44 -10.51
CA ASP A 122 3.17 0.37 -9.51
C ASP A 122 1.89 -0.22 -10.09
N PHE A 123 1.59 0.11 -11.34
CA PHE A 123 0.47 -0.51 -12.05
C PHE A 123 0.68 -2.02 -12.24
N GLN A 124 1.88 -2.43 -12.62
CA GLN A 124 2.21 -3.86 -12.73
C GLN A 124 2.06 -4.59 -11.38
N ALA A 125 2.53 -3.96 -10.29
CA ALA A 125 2.36 -4.51 -8.95
C ALA A 125 0.88 -4.74 -8.62
N SER A 126 0.01 -3.80 -8.97
CA SER A 126 -1.44 -3.96 -8.77
C SER A 126 -2.04 -5.10 -9.59
N VAL A 127 -1.60 -5.28 -10.83
CA VAL A 127 -2.01 -6.41 -11.70
C VAL A 127 -1.58 -7.74 -11.08
N ASN A 128 -0.35 -7.82 -10.60
CA ASN A 128 0.18 -9.02 -9.96
C ASN A 128 -0.54 -9.33 -8.63
N LEU A 129 -0.85 -8.33 -7.83
CA LEU A 129 -1.62 -8.50 -6.60
C LEU A 129 -3.05 -8.97 -6.88
N LYS A 130 -3.67 -8.46 -7.93
CA LYS A 130 -4.98 -8.95 -8.36
C LYS A 130 -4.92 -10.44 -8.71
N ALA A 131 -3.95 -10.84 -9.51
CA ALA A 131 -3.76 -12.25 -9.87
C ALA A 131 -3.45 -13.13 -8.65
N TYR A 132 -2.66 -12.65 -7.71
CA TYR A 132 -2.41 -13.30 -6.43
C TYR A 132 -3.71 -13.51 -5.66
N GLY A 133 -4.49 -12.45 -5.50
CA GLY A 133 -5.77 -12.50 -4.81
C GLY A 133 -6.77 -13.47 -5.45
N GLU A 134 -6.82 -13.52 -6.77
CA GLU A 134 -7.69 -14.48 -7.50
C GLU A 134 -7.39 -15.94 -7.19
N ARG A 135 -6.13 -16.27 -6.91
CA ARG A 135 -5.75 -17.65 -6.51
C ARG A 135 -6.18 -18.01 -5.10
N PHE A 136 -6.30 -17.03 -4.20
CA PHE A 136 -6.62 -17.24 -2.77
C PHE A 136 -8.04 -16.80 -2.39
N ALA A 137 -8.76 -16.12 -3.29
CA ALA A 137 -10.14 -15.74 -3.05
C ALA A 137 -11.06 -16.97 -3.10
N SER A 138 -11.96 -17.04 -2.14
CA SER A 138 -12.98 -18.08 -2.05
C SER A 138 -14.26 -17.72 -2.81
#